data_b31fa2698bfdfb5d65bc5cd6ebb0d9ee
#
_entry.id   b31fa2698bfdfb5d65bc5cd6ebb0d9ee
#
_cell.length_a   1.000
_cell.length_b   1.000
_cell.length_c   1.000
_cell.angle_alpha   90.00
_cell.angle_beta   90.00
_cell.angle_gamma   90.00
#
_symmetry.space_group_name_H-M   'P 1'
#
loop_
_entity.id
_entity.type
_entity.pdbx_description
1 polymer ?
#
loop_
_entity_poly.entity_id
_entity_poly.type
_entity_poly.pdbx_seq_one_letter_code
_entity_poly.pdbx_strand_id
1 'polypeptide(L)'
;MDADRIQKIFPKYFENFQLPEAAVEQEIEVYRACSTGKIERASFLNTYEENGFKVPADKDIHDPQVYCMSTFFRLKDVRRFVILESKYQPPWLLARGHTTKVDGRSCKTRDWKKCRGSHVDWWLYVDAKPWLAFEETDYEFEYKHFPERR
;
A
#
# COMPACT_ATOMS: atom_id res chain seq x y z
N MET A 1 19.01 -24.94 4.48
CA MET A 1 17.61 -24.62 4.75
C MET A 1 17.47 -23.17 5.16
N ASP A 2 16.67 -22.47 4.48
CA ASP A 2 16.49 -21.04 4.72
C ASP A 2 15.35 -20.80 5.69
N ALA A 3 15.70 -20.51 6.95
CA ALA A 3 14.69 -20.16 7.95
C ALA A 3 13.95 -18.87 7.55
N ASP A 4 14.60 -18.03 6.74
CA ASP A 4 14.03 -16.75 6.33
C ASP A 4 13.24 -16.83 5.03
N ARG A 5 13.10 -18.02 4.50
CA ARG A 5 12.41 -18.19 3.22
C ARG A 5 10.92 -17.90 3.38
N ILE A 6 10.44 -16.94 2.60
CA ILE A 6 9.03 -16.60 2.61
C ILE A 6 8.25 -17.65 1.84
N GLN A 7 7.19 -18.15 2.47
CA GLN A 7 6.27 -19.03 1.77
C GLN A 7 5.35 -18.16 0.92
N LYS A 8 5.24 -18.51 -0.36
CA LYS A 8 4.44 -17.73 -1.30
C LYS A 8 2.97 -18.10 -1.21
N ILE A 9 2.40 -17.87 -0.04
CA ILE A 9 1.01 -18.18 0.26
C ILE A 9 0.30 -16.88 0.62
N PHE A 10 -0.81 -16.62 -0.05
CA PHE A 10 -1.62 -15.46 0.28
C PHE A 10 -2.48 -15.74 1.52
N PRO A 11 -2.87 -14.69 2.25
CA PRO A 11 -3.81 -14.85 3.36
C PRO A 11 -5.08 -15.54 2.90
N LYS A 12 -5.70 -16.29 3.80
CA LYS A 12 -6.91 -17.04 3.46
C LYS A 12 -8.03 -16.15 2.94
N TYR A 13 -8.17 -14.94 3.47
CA TYR A 13 -9.24 -14.05 3.03
C TYR A 13 -9.08 -13.58 1.57
N PHE A 14 -7.92 -13.84 0.94
CA PHE A 14 -7.76 -13.58 -0.49
C PHE A 14 -8.60 -14.51 -1.35
N GLU A 15 -9.26 -15.49 -0.75
CA GLU A 15 -10.20 -16.34 -1.48
C GLU A 15 -11.45 -15.57 -1.92
N ASN A 16 -11.66 -14.37 -1.37
CA ASN A 16 -12.81 -13.54 -1.71
C ASN A 16 -12.73 -12.90 -3.09
N PHE A 17 -11.57 -12.93 -3.73
CA PHE A 17 -11.39 -12.23 -5.00
C PHE A 17 -10.39 -12.95 -5.88
N GLN A 18 -10.30 -12.48 -7.12
CA GLN A 18 -9.34 -12.99 -8.08
C GLN A 18 -8.30 -11.92 -8.38
N LEU A 19 -7.01 -12.29 -8.28
CA LEU A 19 -5.95 -11.34 -8.62
C LEU A 19 -6.01 -10.98 -10.11
N PRO A 20 -5.80 -9.69 -10.45
CA PRO A 20 -5.68 -9.32 -11.85
C PRO A 20 -4.51 -10.06 -12.50
N GLU A 21 -4.62 -10.36 -13.78
CA GLU A 21 -3.54 -11.01 -14.51
C GLU A 21 -2.25 -10.20 -14.50
N ALA A 22 -2.37 -8.87 -14.49
CA ALA A 22 -1.21 -7.99 -14.46
C ALA A 22 -0.39 -8.13 -13.17
N ALA A 23 -0.98 -8.66 -12.10
CA ALA A 23 -0.30 -8.81 -10.81
C ALA A 23 0.70 -9.95 -10.87
N VAL A 24 1.98 -9.61 -10.88
CA VAL A 24 3.06 -10.56 -10.96
C VAL A 24 4.14 -10.22 -9.95
N GLU A 25 5.06 -11.17 -9.74
CA GLU A 25 6.22 -10.91 -8.88
C GLU A 25 7.18 -10.02 -9.65
N GLN A 26 7.31 -8.78 -9.23
CA GLN A 26 8.14 -7.80 -9.91
C GLN A 26 8.58 -6.70 -8.96
N GLU A 27 9.52 -5.88 -9.41
CA GLU A 27 10.00 -4.74 -8.65
C GLU A 27 9.58 -3.46 -9.34
N ILE A 28 8.81 -2.64 -8.64
CA ILE A 28 8.37 -1.34 -9.11
C ILE A 28 8.81 -0.33 -8.06
N GLU A 29 9.52 0.72 -8.49
CA GLU A 29 9.89 1.78 -7.53
C GLU A 29 8.64 2.54 -7.13
N VAL A 30 8.44 2.70 -5.84
CA VAL A 30 7.22 3.30 -5.31
C VAL A 30 7.49 4.11 -4.06
N TYR A 31 6.52 4.94 -3.72
CA TYR A 31 6.42 5.64 -2.45
C TYR A 31 5.31 5.04 -1.62
N ARG A 32 5.51 5.00 -0.32
CA ARG A 32 4.47 4.60 0.62
C ARG A 32 4.34 5.66 1.71
N ALA A 33 3.13 6.12 1.95
CA ALA A 33 2.83 7.02 3.05
C ALA A 33 2.61 6.19 4.30
N CYS A 34 3.53 6.32 5.25
CA CYS A 34 3.49 5.53 6.48
C CYS A 34 2.68 6.25 7.54
N SER A 35 1.46 5.79 7.76
CA SER A 35 0.49 6.47 8.63
C SER A 35 0.88 6.49 10.11
N THR A 36 1.72 5.55 10.55
CA THR A 36 2.18 5.54 11.94
C THR A 36 3.36 6.48 12.16
N GLY A 37 3.91 7.08 11.10
CA GLY A 37 5.10 7.91 11.18
C GLY A 37 6.39 7.10 11.20
N LYS A 38 6.31 5.80 11.02
CA LYS A 38 7.47 4.90 11.05
C LYS A 38 7.40 3.85 9.96
N ILE A 39 8.58 3.37 9.56
CA ILE A 39 8.68 2.25 8.62
C ILE A 39 8.61 0.97 9.45
N GLU A 40 7.41 0.46 9.61
CA GLU A 40 7.12 -0.71 10.44
C GLU A 40 5.90 -1.44 9.90
N ARG A 41 5.65 -2.64 10.40
CA ARG A 41 4.54 -3.46 9.91
C ARG A 41 3.22 -2.70 9.87
N ALA A 42 2.88 -1.96 10.93
CA ALA A 42 1.61 -1.26 11.02
C ALA A 42 1.40 -0.20 9.93
N SER A 43 2.46 0.25 9.29
CA SER A 43 2.38 1.19 8.17
C SER A 43 2.29 0.51 6.81
N PHE A 44 2.33 -0.82 6.77
CA PHE A 44 2.36 -1.59 5.52
C PHE A 44 1.25 -2.62 5.46
N LEU A 45 0.07 -2.23 5.90
CA LEU A 45 -1.11 -3.08 5.88
C LEU A 45 -1.92 -2.84 4.62
N ASN A 46 -2.71 -3.82 4.20
CA ASN A 46 -3.65 -3.60 3.11
C ASN A 46 -4.91 -2.93 3.68
N THR A 47 -5.79 -2.51 2.79
CA THR A 47 -7.01 -1.79 3.18
C THR A 47 -7.91 -2.62 4.10
N TYR A 48 -8.03 -3.91 3.82
CA TYR A 48 -8.85 -4.81 4.63
C TYR A 48 -8.34 -4.87 6.08
N GLU A 49 -7.02 -5.04 6.23
CA GLU A 49 -6.40 -5.06 7.56
C GLU A 49 -6.53 -3.72 8.28
N GLU A 50 -6.33 -2.61 7.54
CA GLU A 50 -6.47 -1.27 8.11
C GLU A 50 -7.88 -1.00 8.60
N ASN A 51 -8.86 -1.64 7.98
CA ASN A 51 -10.26 -1.48 8.35
C ASN A 51 -10.73 -2.55 9.35
N GLY A 52 -9.81 -3.15 10.08
CA GLY A 52 -10.15 -4.12 11.12
C GLY A 52 -10.67 -5.45 10.59
N PHE A 53 -10.16 -5.87 9.43
CA PHE A 53 -10.58 -7.11 8.77
C PHE A 53 -12.05 -7.07 8.37
N LYS A 54 -12.47 -5.90 7.89
CA LYS A 54 -13.81 -5.69 7.36
C LYS A 54 -13.71 -4.97 6.03
N VAL A 55 -14.61 -5.29 5.11
CA VAL A 55 -14.69 -4.58 3.85
C VAL A 55 -15.25 -3.18 4.12
N PRO A 56 -14.58 -2.11 3.62
CA PRO A 56 -15.13 -0.77 3.75
C PRO A 56 -16.55 -0.69 3.19
N ALA A 57 -17.39 0.14 3.81
CA ALA A 57 -18.82 0.21 3.47
C ALA A 57 -19.09 0.54 2.00
N ASP A 58 -18.19 1.28 1.37
CA ASP A 58 -18.34 1.69 -0.04
C ASP A 58 -17.67 0.75 -1.03
N LYS A 59 -17.19 -0.41 -0.56
CA LYS A 59 -16.47 -1.35 -1.41
C LYS A 59 -17.17 -2.70 -1.47
N ASP A 60 -16.86 -3.44 -2.53
CA ASP A 60 -17.36 -4.80 -2.72
C ASP A 60 -16.36 -5.80 -2.16
N ILE A 61 -16.85 -6.85 -1.52
CA ILE A 61 -15.99 -7.90 -0.95
C ILE A 61 -15.13 -8.58 -2.02
N HIS A 62 -15.54 -8.53 -3.28
CA HIS A 62 -14.79 -9.14 -4.38
C HIS A 62 -13.85 -8.17 -5.08
N ASP A 63 -13.76 -6.93 -4.62
CA ASP A 63 -12.87 -5.93 -5.21
C ASP A 63 -11.43 -6.22 -4.81
N PRO A 64 -10.55 -6.53 -5.78
CA PRO A 64 -9.15 -6.83 -5.46
C PRO A 64 -8.44 -5.71 -4.69
N GLN A 65 -8.84 -4.45 -4.89
CA GLN A 65 -8.17 -3.33 -4.22
C GLN A 65 -8.45 -3.24 -2.74
N VAL A 66 -9.47 -3.94 -2.24
CA VAL A 66 -9.71 -4.03 -0.81
C VAL A 66 -8.55 -4.76 -0.11
N TYR A 67 -7.88 -5.64 -0.84
CA TYR A 67 -6.88 -6.55 -0.27
C TYR A 67 -5.45 -6.20 -0.67
N CYS A 68 -5.24 -5.10 -1.34
CA CYS A 68 -3.91 -4.67 -1.71
C CYS A 68 -3.41 -3.57 -0.78
N MET A 69 -2.08 -3.49 -0.65
CA MET A 69 -1.45 -2.36 -0.01
C MET A 69 -1.22 -1.30 -1.08
N SER A 70 -1.63 -0.07 -0.82
CA SER A 70 -1.54 1.02 -1.78
C SER A 70 -0.17 1.68 -1.75
N THR A 71 0.41 1.83 -2.93
CA THR A 71 1.64 2.59 -3.12
C THR A 71 1.48 3.43 -4.38
N PHE A 72 2.44 4.31 -4.63
CA PHE A 72 2.38 5.21 -5.79
C PHE A 72 3.78 5.34 -6.40
N PHE A 73 3.86 5.40 -7.72
CA PHE A 73 5.16 5.59 -8.35
C PHE A 73 5.49 7.06 -8.63
N ARG A 74 4.58 7.99 -8.28
CA ARG A 74 4.84 9.44 -8.41
C ARG A 74 4.56 10.14 -7.10
N LEU A 75 5.49 11.03 -6.72
CA LEU A 75 5.37 11.77 -5.48
C LEU A 75 4.09 12.61 -5.41
N LYS A 76 3.70 13.24 -6.52
CA LYS A 76 2.52 14.10 -6.51
C LYS A 76 1.25 13.35 -6.08
N ASP A 77 1.15 12.08 -6.43
CA ASP A 77 -0.04 11.30 -6.11
C ASP A 77 -0.06 10.87 -4.65
N VAL A 78 1.09 10.52 -4.09
CA VAL A 78 1.12 10.16 -2.68
C VAL A 78 0.90 11.42 -1.82
N ARG A 79 1.37 12.58 -2.25
CA ARG A 79 1.09 13.84 -1.56
C ARG A 79 -0.41 14.09 -1.52
N ARG A 80 -1.06 13.95 -2.66
CA ARG A 80 -2.51 14.14 -2.75
C ARG A 80 -3.26 13.15 -1.86
N PHE A 81 -2.83 11.91 -1.86
CA PHE A 81 -3.41 10.88 -1.02
C PHE A 81 -3.36 11.28 0.46
N VAL A 82 -2.19 11.72 0.93
CA VAL A 82 -2.03 12.10 2.33
C VAL A 82 -2.89 13.31 2.67
N ILE A 83 -2.96 14.29 1.76
CA ILE A 83 -3.79 15.47 1.96
C ILE A 83 -5.26 15.08 2.18
N LEU A 84 -5.74 14.12 1.39
CA LEU A 84 -7.13 13.70 1.48
C LEU A 84 -7.42 12.84 2.70
N GLU A 85 -6.44 12.04 3.13
CA GLU A 85 -6.65 11.03 4.17
C GLU A 85 -6.26 11.48 5.57
N SER A 86 -5.30 12.41 5.67
CA SER A 86 -4.70 12.71 6.96
C SER A 86 -5.03 14.08 7.53
N LYS A 87 -6.13 14.67 7.14
CA LYS A 87 -6.48 16.06 7.47
C LYS A 87 -6.19 16.48 8.90
N TYR A 88 -6.43 15.62 9.85
CA TYR A 88 -6.28 15.95 11.27
C TYR A 88 -5.35 14.99 11.99
N GLN A 89 -4.62 14.20 11.22
CA GLN A 89 -3.75 13.18 11.78
C GLN A 89 -2.35 13.71 12.07
N PRO A 90 -1.61 13.06 12.95
CA PRO A 90 -0.18 13.37 13.10
C PRO A 90 0.54 13.21 11.78
N PRO A 91 1.70 13.85 11.63
CA PRO A 91 2.45 13.76 10.39
C PRO A 91 2.76 12.32 9.99
N TRP A 92 2.51 12.01 8.73
CA TRP A 92 2.87 10.72 8.15
C TRP A 92 4.29 10.80 7.64
N LEU A 93 4.94 9.65 7.56
CA LEU A 93 6.29 9.56 7.03
C LEU A 93 6.22 9.12 5.57
N LEU A 94 6.96 9.79 4.69
CA LEU A 94 7.08 9.34 3.31
C LEU A 94 8.27 8.41 3.19
N ALA A 95 8.01 7.16 2.82
CA ALA A 95 9.04 6.17 2.56
C ALA A 95 9.17 5.93 1.06
N ARG A 96 10.37 5.62 0.61
CA ARG A 96 10.64 5.26 -0.77
C ARG A 96 11.28 3.89 -0.82
N GLY A 97 10.86 3.08 -1.76
CA GLY A 97 11.39 1.76 -1.92
C GLY A 97 10.88 1.12 -3.19
N HIS A 98 10.66 -0.17 -3.15
CA HIS A 98 10.14 -0.88 -4.32
C HIS A 98 9.35 -2.10 -3.88
N THR A 99 8.44 -2.53 -4.75
CA THR A 99 7.80 -3.82 -4.54
C THR A 99 8.87 -4.89 -4.71
N THR A 100 8.65 -6.03 -4.11
CA THR A 100 9.62 -7.12 -4.15
C THR A 100 8.98 -8.39 -4.68
N LYS A 101 9.78 -9.21 -5.32
CA LYS A 101 9.31 -10.49 -5.84
C LYS A 101 9.02 -11.50 -4.75
N VAL A 102 9.71 -11.35 -3.62
CA VAL A 102 9.57 -12.32 -2.51
C VAL A 102 8.40 -12.04 -1.60
N ASP A 103 7.92 -10.80 -1.58
CA ASP A 103 6.87 -10.40 -0.64
C ASP A 103 5.46 -10.50 -1.20
N GLY A 104 5.31 -10.62 -2.52
CA GLY A 104 3.99 -10.69 -3.10
C GLY A 104 3.98 -10.44 -4.59
N ARG A 105 2.81 -10.07 -5.09
CA ARG A 105 2.61 -9.73 -6.49
C ARG A 105 2.09 -8.31 -6.59
N SER A 106 2.53 -7.59 -7.61
CA SER A 106 2.18 -6.19 -7.76
C SER A 106 1.95 -5.83 -9.22
N CYS A 107 1.26 -4.73 -9.44
CA CYS A 107 1.13 -4.15 -10.76
C CYS A 107 0.65 -2.71 -10.62
N LYS A 108 0.88 -1.92 -11.66
CA LYS A 108 0.28 -0.59 -11.73
C LYS A 108 -1.22 -0.75 -11.92
N THR A 109 -2.01 -0.01 -11.17
CA THR A 109 -3.47 -0.11 -11.25
C THR A 109 -3.96 0.11 -12.67
N ARG A 110 -3.33 1.05 -13.39
CA ARG A 110 -3.72 1.35 -14.76
C ARG A 110 -3.52 0.21 -15.75
N ASP A 111 -2.79 -0.84 -15.35
CA ASP A 111 -2.57 -1.99 -16.22
C ASP A 111 -3.74 -2.98 -16.21
N TRP A 112 -4.69 -2.82 -15.29
CA TRP A 112 -5.82 -3.75 -15.24
C TRP A 112 -7.18 -3.06 -15.07
N LYS A 113 -7.19 -1.77 -14.77
CA LYS A 113 -8.44 -1.03 -14.73
C LYS A 113 -8.16 0.43 -15.09
N LYS A 114 -9.21 1.16 -15.46
CA LYS A 114 -9.07 2.56 -15.81
C LYS A 114 -8.64 3.36 -14.59
N CYS A 115 -7.49 4.02 -14.70
CA CYS A 115 -6.91 4.77 -13.60
C CYS A 115 -5.97 5.83 -14.15
N ARG A 116 -6.10 7.06 -13.67
CA ARG A 116 -5.27 8.17 -14.14
C ARG A 116 -4.00 8.36 -13.34
N GLY A 117 -3.99 7.96 -12.10
CA GLY A 117 -2.86 8.20 -11.22
C GLY A 117 -1.77 7.15 -11.34
N SER A 118 -0.83 7.25 -10.42
CA SER A 118 0.32 6.36 -10.37
C SER A 118 0.18 5.26 -9.33
N HIS A 119 -1.05 4.96 -8.94
CA HIS A 119 -1.31 3.94 -7.94
C HIS A 119 -0.74 2.59 -8.36
N VAL A 120 -0.09 1.91 -7.41
CA VAL A 120 0.45 0.56 -7.59
C VAL A 120 -0.18 -0.32 -6.54
N ASP A 121 -0.81 -1.39 -6.99
CA ASP A 121 -1.43 -2.38 -6.11
C ASP A 121 -0.39 -3.43 -5.75
N TRP A 122 -0.29 -3.77 -4.48
CA TRP A 122 0.66 -4.77 -4.03
C TRP A 122 -0.05 -5.73 -3.09
N TRP A 123 -0.22 -6.97 -3.56
CA TRP A 123 -0.85 -8.04 -2.78
C TRP A 123 0.23 -8.86 -2.14
N LEU A 124 0.27 -8.86 -0.81
CA LEU A 124 1.37 -9.43 -0.04
C LEU A 124 1.10 -10.86 0.40
N TYR A 125 2.14 -11.68 0.37
CA TYR A 125 2.09 -13.02 0.95
C TYR A 125 1.98 -12.92 2.48
N VAL A 126 1.54 -14.00 3.11
CA VAL A 126 1.23 -14.01 4.54
C VAL A 126 2.43 -13.66 5.41
N ASP A 127 3.63 -14.05 5.00
CA ASP A 127 4.85 -13.81 5.78
C ASP A 127 5.67 -12.63 5.27
N ALA A 128 5.09 -11.80 4.42
CA ALA A 128 5.80 -10.69 3.79
C ALA A 128 6.29 -9.67 4.81
N LYS A 129 7.43 -9.08 4.51
CA LYS A 129 8.01 -8.00 5.30
C LYS A 129 8.37 -6.85 4.36
N PRO A 130 7.37 -6.23 3.73
CA PRO A 130 7.61 -5.23 2.69
C PRO A 130 8.37 -4.00 3.19
N TRP A 131 8.25 -3.67 4.47
CA TRP A 131 8.92 -2.50 5.02
C TRP A 131 10.44 -2.59 4.94
N LEU A 132 11.00 -3.79 4.80
CA LEU A 132 12.45 -3.96 4.71
C LEU A 132 13.03 -3.41 3.39
N ALA A 133 12.18 -3.20 2.39
CA ALA A 133 12.61 -2.66 1.10
C ALA A 133 12.43 -1.15 0.99
N PHE A 134 12.13 -0.49 2.11
CA PHE A 134 11.85 0.94 2.11
C PHE A 134 12.79 1.70 3.03
N GLU A 135 13.01 2.95 2.71
CA GLU A 135 13.79 3.85 3.53
C GLU A 135 13.07 5.18 3.68
N GLU A 136 13.40 5.86 4.76
CA GLU A 136 12.86 7.18 5.06
C GLU A 136 13.39 8.20 4.06
N THR A 137 12.54 9.16 3.69
CA THR A 137 12.95 10.28 2.85
C THR A 137 13.02 11.55 3.70
N ASP A 138 13.64 12.59 3.13
CA ASP A 138 13.67 13.91 3.77
C ASP A 138 12.39 14.69 3.56
N TYR A 139 11.46 14.15 2.79
CA TYR A 139 10.25 14.87 2.44
C TYR A 139 9.33 15.01 3.65
N GLU A 140 8.82 16.22 3.85
CA GLU A 140 7.85 16.49 4.90
C GLU A 140 6.53 16.91 4.26
N PHE A 141 5.45 16.28 4.67
CA PHE A 141 4.13 16.66 4.20
C PHE A 141 3.73 18.00 4.83
N GLU A 142 3.16 18.88 4.01
CA GLU A 142 2.76 20.21 4.48
C GLU A 142 1.33 20.21 4.96
N TYR A 143 1.16 20.16 6.27
CA TYR A 143 -0.18 20.10 6.87
C TYR A 143 -0.83 21.46 7.02
N LYS A 144 -0.06 22.53 6.86
CA LYS A 144 -0.59 23.90 6.95
C LYS A 144 -1.59 24.23 5.86
N HIS A 145 -1.64 23.42 4.81
CA HIS A 145 -2.59 23.62 3.72
C HIS A 145 -3.98 23.11 4.05
N PHE A 146 -4.11 22.37 5.11
CA PHE A 146 -5.40 21.86 5.51
C PHE A 146 -6.13 22.99 6.24
N PRO A 147 -7.35 23.34 5.81
CA PRO A 147 -8.10 24.35 6.52
C PRO A 147 -8.26 23.94 7.97
N GLU A 148 -8.13 24.89 8.85
CA GLU A 148 -8.39 24.61 10.24
C GLU A 148 -9.89 24.41 10.43
N ARG A 149 -10.24 23.40 11.19
CA ARG A 149 -11.62 23.12 11.50
C ARG A 149 -11.89 23.59 12.90
N ARG A 150 -12.71 24.56 12.98
CA ARG A 150 -13.06 25.15 14.24
C ARG A 150 -14.49 24.78 14.62
#